data_ac4e3448c38316486e49f2fc1f5146ba
#
_entry.id   ac4e3448c38316486e49f2fc1f5146ba
#
_cell.length_a   1.000
_cell.length_b   1.000
_cell.length_c   1.000
_cell.angle_alpha   90.00
_cell.angle_beta   90.00
_cell.angle_gamma   90.00
#
_symmetry.space_group_name_H-M   'P 1'
#
loop_
_entity.id
_entity.type
_entity.pdbx_description
1 polymer ?
#
loop_
_entity_poly.entity_id
_entity_poly.type
_entity_poly.pdbx_seq_one_letter_code
_entity_poly.pdbx_strand_id
1 'polypeptide(L)'
;NKTYVSNFAKALSDLHSNVRECEVCHGMTDVEHPTCPICSDTRRDDTMICVVEDYLDMLSIDRTGVFRGRYHVLGGVISPIQWTTPEKLNYDSLFARILENPKISEIILAMNPNIEGEATALYAISHMPREVQISRLSKGLPHAGSIEYADEITLLSAFKGRG
;
A
#
# COMPACT_ATOMS: atom_id res chain seq x y z
N ASN A 1 -2.88 -29.79 -21.76
CA ASN A 1 -2.75 -29.26 -23.12
C ASN A 1 -1.39 -28.53 -23.23
N LYS A 2 -0.50 -29.05 -24.13
CA LYS A 2 0.86 -28.50 -24.32
C LYS A 2 0.83 -27.01 -24.71
N THR A 3 -0.12 -26.63 -25.56
CA THR A 3 -0.29 -25.25 -26.02
C THR A 3 -0.62 -24.29 -24.86
N TYR A 4 -1.49 -24.71 -23.93
CA TYR A 4 -1.80 -23.90 -22.74
C TYR A 4 -0.58 -23.68 -21.86
N VAL A 5 0.17 -24.75 -21.58
CA VAL A 5 1.42 -24.65 -20.77
C VAL A 5 2.46 -23.76 -21.44
N SER A 6 2.63 -23.90 -22.75
CA SER A 6 3.56 -23.06 -23.52
C SER A 6 3.16 -21.58 -23.49
N ASN A 7 1.89 -21.27 -23.69
CA ASN A 7 1.40 -19.89 -23.63
C ASN A 7 1.53 -19.30 -22.22
N PHE A 8 1.28 -20.09 -21.19
CA PHE A 8 1.46 -19.66 -19.80
C PHE A 8 2.93 -19.40 -19.48
N ALA A 9 3.82 -20.30 -19.87
CA ALA A 9 5.27 -20.11 -19.70
C ALA A 9 5.79 -18.86 -20.44
N LYS A 10 5.29 -18.62 -21.65
CA LYS A 10 5.61 -17.40 -22.41
C LYS A 10 5.10 -16.16 -21.71
N ALA A 11 3.85 -16.14 -21.24
CA ALA A 11 3.28 -15.00 -20.51
C ALA A 11 4.08 -14.66 -19.24
N LEU A 12 4.55 -15.68 -18.50
CA LEU A 12 5.43 -15.50 -17.35
C LEU A 12 6.81 -14.92 -17.74
N SER A 13 7.39 -15.43 -18.81
CA SER A 13 8.67 -14.93 -19.32
C SER A 13 8.57 -13.49 -19.80
N ASP A 14 7.47 -13.14 -20.46
CA ASP A 14 7.24 -11.81 -21.02
C ASP A 14 6.86 -10.77 -19.93
N LEU A 15 6.45 -11.23 -18.72
CA LEU A 15 6.02 -10.35 -17.65
C LEU A 15 7.10 -9.32 -17.27
N HIS A 16 8.35 -9.79 -17.12
CA HIS A 16 9.47 -8.95 -16.72
C HIS A 16 9.82 -7.87 -17.75
N SER A 17 9.56 -8.13 -19.03
CA SER A 17 9.81 -7.18 -20.11
C SER A 17 8.65 -6.24 -20.40
N ASN A 18 7.44 -6.57 -19.93
CA ASN A 18 6.22 -5.79 -20.22
C ASN A 18 5.71 -4.97 -19.04
N VAL A 19 6.28 -5.17 -17.85
CA VAL A 19 5.83 -4.48 -16.61
C VAL A 19 7.02 -3.76 -15.99
N ARG A 20 6.77 -2.56 -15.49
CA ARG A 20 7.71 -1.75 -14.71
C ARG A 20 7.05 -1.15 -13.49
N GLU A 21 7.83 -0.61 -12.58
CA GLU A 21 7.31 0.21 -11.50
C GLU A 21 6.91 1.61 -12.01
N CYS A 22 5.80 2.11 -11.48
CA CYS A 22 5.37 3.48 -11.68
C CYS A 22 6.34 4.44 -10.98
N GLU A 23 6.85 5.43 -11.69
CA GLU A 23 7.82 6.40 -11.15
C GLU A 23 7.26 7.27 -10.00
N VAL A 24 5.94 7.33 -9.84
CA VAL A 24 5.29 8.16 -8.83
C VAL A 24 4.89 7.38 -7.58
N CYS A 25 4.29 6.19 -7.74
CA CYS A 25 3.72 5.46 -6.61
C CYS A 25 4.36 4.11 -6.34
N HIS A 26 5.32 3.67 -7.16
CA HIS A 26 5.95 2.34 -7.11
C HIS A 26 4.99 1.15 -7.30
N GLY A 27 3.73 1.41 -7.70
CA GLY A 27 2.84 0.37 -8.18
C GLY A 27 3.25 -0.11 -9.58
N MET A 28 2.65 -1.18 -10.06
CA MET A 28 2.97 -1.71 -11.39
C MET A 28 2.27 -0.93 -12.50
N THR A 29 2.99 -0.74 -13.61
CA THR A 29 2.48 -0.20 -14.86
C THR A 29 3.09 -0.96 -16.03
N ASP A 30 2.57 -0.78 -17.24
CA ASP A 30 3.21 -1.32 -18.42
C ASP A 30 4.50 -0.56 -18.77
N VAL A 31 5.39 -1.21 -19.52
CA VAL A 31 6.71 -0.65 -19.86
C VAL A 31 6.65 0.63 -20.69
N GLU A 32 5.56 0.84 -21.44
CA GLU A 32 5.40 1.99 -22.33
C GLU A 32 4.99 3.26 -21.55
N HIS A 33 4.44 3.10 -20.36
CA HIS A 33 3.93 4.21 -19.54
C HIS A 33 4.75 4.37 -18.26
N PRO A 34 5.42 5.53 -18.04
CA PRO A 34 6.20 5.79 -16.84
C PRO A 34 5.32 5.90 -15.59
N THR A 35 4.04 6.25 -15.76
CA THR A 35 3.07 6.42 -14.67
C THR A 35 1.87 5.50 -14.85
N CYS A 36 1.42 4.86 -13.77
CA CYS A 36 0.28 3.95 -13.80
C CYS A 36 -1.05 4.70 -14.02
N PRO A 37 -2.13 4.00 -14.44
CA PRO A 37 -3.43 4.61 -14.64
C PRO A 37 -3.98 5.36 -13.42
N ILE A 38 -3.65 4.91 -12.20
CA ILE A 38 -4.06 5.58 -10.96
C ILE A 38 -3.36 6.94 -10.81
N CYS A 39 -2.06 7.00 -11.08
CA CYS A 39 -1.30 8.25 -10.98
C CYS A 39 -1.61 9.22 -12.12
N SER A 40 -2.04 8.72 -13.28
CA SER A 40 -2.42 9.54 -14.43
C SER A 40 -3.86 10.05 -14.38
N ASP A 41 -4.72 9.50 -13.52
CA ASP A 41 -6.13 9.92 -13.41
C ASP A 41 -6.24 11.26 -12.66
N THR A 42 -6.47 12.34 -13.43
CA THR A 42 -6.61 13.71 -12.89
C THR A 42 -7.85 13.94 -12.04
N ARG A 43 -8.79 12.97 -11.99
CA ARG A 43 -10.01 13.07 -11.18
C ARG A 43 -9.77 12.62 -9.72
N ARG A 44 -8.61 12.07 -9.43
CA ARG A 44 -8.25 11.62 -8.08
C ARG A 44 -7.79 12.79 -7.23
N ASP A 45 -8.07 12.69 -5.94
CA ASP A 45 -7.70 13.70 -4.96
C ASP A 45 -6.19 13.65 -4.68
N ASP A 46 -5.51 14.76 -4.95
CA ASP A 46 -4.07 14.91 -4.72
C ASP A 46 -3.71 15.29 -3.27
N THR A 47 -4.72 15.49 -2.42
CA THR A 47 -4.51 15.89 -1.02
C THR A 47 -4.31 14.71 -0.08
N MET A 48 -4.62 13.49 -0.53
CA MET A 48 -4.53 12.26 0.27
C MET A 48 -3.66 11.20 -0.39
N ILE A 49 -2.77 10.59 0.41
CA ILE A 49 -1.98 9.44 -0.02
C ILE A 49 -2.27 8.24 0.88
N CYS A 50 -2.70 7.12 0.28
CA CYS A 50 -2.78 5.83 0.93
C CYS A 50 -1.47 5.07 0.72
N VAL A 51 -0.75 4.81 1.80
CA VAL A 51 0.51 4.06 1.80
C VAL A 51 0.22 2.60 2.10
N VAL A 52 0.68 1.73 1.23
CA VAL A 52 0.47 0.27 1.30
C VAL A 52 1.80 -0.48 1.28
N GLU A 53 1.82 -1.72 1.77
CA GLU A 53 3.01 -2.56 1.78
C GLU A 53 3.39 -2.99 0.36
N ASP A 54 2.42 -3.49 -0.41
CA ASP A 54 2.64 -3.98 -1.77
C ASP A 54 1.56 -3.57 -2.78
N TYR A 55 1.78 -3.94 -4.03
CA TYR A 55 0.88 -3.61 -5.14
C TYR A 55 -0.48 -4.30 -5.03
N LEU A 56 -0.55 -5.52 -4.47
CA LEU A 56 -1.80 -6.27 -4.34
C LEU A 56 -2.71 -5.64 -3.29
N ASP A 57 -2.13 -5.10 -2.22
CA ASP A 57 -2.87 -4.32 -1.22
C ASP A 57 -3.49 -3.08 -1.85
N MET A 58 -2.70 -2.35 -2.66
CA MET A 58 -3.19 -1.19 -3.41
C MET A 58 -4.40 -1.57 -4.29
N LEU A 59 -4.29 -2.64 -5.07
CA LEU A 59 -5.37 -3.11 -5.94
C LEU A 59 -6.61 -3.52 -5.14
N SER A 60 -6.41 -4.15 -3.98
CA SER A 60 -7.50 -4.59 -3.12
C SER A 60 -8.31 -3.40 -2.60
N ILE A 61 -7.64 -2.34 -2.18
CA ILE A 61 -8.29 -1.10 -1.73
C ILE A 61 -8.95 -0.38 -2.92
N ASP A 62 -8.24 -0.23 -4.03
CA ASP A 62 -8.75 0.53 -5.19
C ASP A 62 -10.00 -0.09 -5.81
N ARG A 63 -10.09 -1.43 -5.86
CA ARG A 63 -11.28 -2.16 -6.35
C ARG A 63 -12.55 -1.84 -5.56
N THR A 64 -12.45 -1.43 -4.31
CA THR A 64 -13.62 -1.05 -3.50
C THR A 64 -14.29 0.22 -4.03
N GLY A 65 -13.54 1.07 -4.73
CA GLY A 65 -13.98 2.37 -5.21
C GLY A 65 -14.25 3.41 -4.13
N VAL A 66 -14.00 3.09 -2.87
CA VAL A 66 -14.24 3.99 -1.72
C VAL A 66 -13.16 5.07 -1.63
N PHE A 67 -11.89 4.69 -1.85
CA PHE A 67 -10.77 5.63 -1.81
C PHE A 67 -10.50 6.23 -3.19
N ARG A 68 -10.48 7.54 -3.25
CA ARG A 68 -10.27 8.33 -4.48
C ARG A 68 -9.00 9.17 -4.47
N GLY A 69 -8.14 8.99 -3.47
CA GLY A 69 -6.85 9.64 -3.38
C GLY A 69 -5.76 8.96 -4.20
N ARG A 70 -4.52 9.29 -3.91
CA ARG A 70 -3.30 8.72 -4.52
C ARG A 70 -2.77 7.58 -3.65
N TYR A 71 -1.97 6.71 -4.25
CA TYR A 71 -1.31 5.62 -3.53
C TYR A 71 0.20 5.82 -3.49
N HIS A 72 0.84 5.11 -2.56
CA HIS A 72 2.27 4.89 -2.51
C HIS A 72 2.56 3.47 -2.02
N VAL A 73 3.32 2.71 -2.80
CA VAL A 73 3.68 1.32 -2.51
C VAL A 73 5.08 1.30 -1.92
N LEU A 74 5.23 0.83 -0.69
CA LEU A 74 6.53 0.75 -0.01
C LEU A 74 7.46 -0.32 -0.60
N GLY A 75 6.89 -1.37 -1.22
CA GLY A 75 7.64 -2.51 -1.74
C GLY A 75 7.94 -3.58 -0.70
N GLY A 76 7.28 -3.53 0.47
CA GLY A 76 7.40 -4.50 1.55
C GLY A 76 7.21 -3.91 2.93
N VAL A 77 7.71 -4.63 3.94
CA VAL A 77 7.67 -4.25 5.36
C VAL A 77 9.06 -4.32 5.98
N ILE A 78 9.29 -3.54 7.04
CA ILE A 78 10.49 -3.65 7.87
C ILE A 78 10.46 -5.02 8.56
N SER A 79 11.41 -5.89 8.24
CA SER A 79 11.48 -7.24 8.77
C SER A 79 12.92 -7.64 9.08
N PRO A 80 13.29 -7.79 10.36
CA PRO A 80 14.60 -8.30 10.74
C PRO A 80 14.85 -9.73 10.22
N ILE A 81 13.78 -10.54 10.12
CA ILE A 81 13.88 -11.94 9.67
C ILE A 81 14.21 -12.00 8.16
N GLN A 82 13.62 -11.10 7.37
CA GLN A 82 13.86 -11.02 5.94
C GLN A 82 15.01 -10.06 5.57
N TRP A 83 15.70 -9.50 6.55
CA TRP A 83 16.75 -8.51 6.36
C TRP A 83 16.28 -7.30 5.52
N THR A 84 14.99 -6.94 5.68
CA THR A 84 14.42 -5.76 5.03
C THR A 84 14.52 -4.59 5.99
N THR A 85 15.42 -3.67 5.66
CA THR A 85 15.62 -2.42 6.40
C THR A 85 14.83 -1.28 5.75
N PRO A 86 14.58 -0.17 6.45
CA PRO A 86 13.86 0.97 5.88
C PRO A 86 14.43 1.49 4.56
N GLU A 87 15.75 1.44 4.39
CA GLU A 87 16.45 1.93 3.19
C GLU A 87 16.15 1.08 1.94
N LYS A 88 15.62 -0.13 2.12
CA LYS A 88 15.20 -1.00 1.02
C LYS A 88 13.77 -0.76 0.58
N LEU A 89 13.04 0.06 1.32
CA LEU A 89 11.65 0.41 1.08
C LEU A 89 11.55 1.82 0.47
N ASN A 90 10.47 2.09 -0.23
CA ASN A 90 10.27 3.34 -0.96
C ASN A 90 9.90 4.54 -0.05
N TYR A 91 10.54 4.67 1.13
CA TYR A 91 10.30 5.77 2.04
C TYR A 91 10.84 7.10 1.54
N ASP A 92 12.05 7.11 0.95
CA ASP A 92 12.68 8.35 0.48
C ASP A 92 11.82 9.04 -0.58
N SER A 93 11.25 8.28 -1.52
CA SER A 93 10.34 8.80 -2.53
C SER A 93 8.99 9.23 -1.94
N LEU A 94 8.49 8.55 -0.91
CA LEU A 94 7.30 8.99 -0.17
C LEU A 94 7.53 10.34 0.49
N PHE A 95 8.63 10.48 1.23
CA PHE A 95 8.95 11.70 1.96
C PHE A 95 9.26 12.88 1.02
N ALA A 96 9.98 12.62 -0.08
CA ALA A 96 10.20 13.63 -1.12
C ALA A 96 8.87 14.12 -1.71
N ARG A 97 7.97 13.21 -2.05
CA ARG A 97 6.65 13.54 -2.59
C ARG A 97 5.80 14.38 -1.64
N ILE A 98 5.90 14.12 -0.32
CA ILE A 98 5.18 14.90 0.70
C ILE A 98 5.77 16.31 0.81
N LEU A 99 7.10 16.46 0.73
CA LEU A 99 7.77 17.76 0.78
C LEU A 99 7.49 18.62 -0.46
N GLU A 100 7.53 18.01 -1.64
CA GLU A 100 7.34 18.68 -2.93
C GLU A 100 5.89 19.12 -3.17
N ASN A 101 4.92 18.43 -2.57
CA ASN A 101 3.51 18.76 -2.73
C ASN A 101 2.86 19.20 -1.41
N PRO A 102 2.83 20.53 -1.13
CA PRO A 102 2.23 21.06 0.10
C PRO A 102 0.70 20.89 0.19
N LYS A 103 0.03 20.48 -0.90
CA LYS A 103 -1.41 20.17 -0.89
C LYS A 103 -1.73 18.87 -0.16
N ILE A 104 -0.76 17.96 -0.02
CA ILE A 104 -0.98 16.72 0.70
C ILE A 104 -1.25 17.04 2.16
N SER A 105 -2.45 16.74 2.62
CA SER A 105 -2.95 17.04 3.98
C SER A 105 -3.12 15.77 4.82
N GLU A 106 -3.28 14.61 4.19
CA GLU A 106 -3.49 13.34 4.88
C GLU A 106 -2.68 12.19 4.29
N ILE A 107 -2.07 11.42 5.19
CA ILE A 107 -1.42 10.14 4.88
C ILE A 107 -2.18 9.03 5.59
N ILE A 108 -2.73 8.10 4.82
CA ILE A 108 -3.44 6.92 5.33
C ILE A 108 -2.46 5.74 5.30
N LEU A 109 -2.08 5.23 6.47
CA LEU A 109 -1.20 4.06 6.58
C LEU A 109 -2.05 2.79 6.56
N ALA A 110 -2.07 2.10 5.42
CA ALA A 110 -2.83 0.89 5.18
C ALA A 110 -1.93 -0.35 5.23
N MET A 111 -1.27 -0.53 6.38
CA MET A 111 -0.39 -1.68 6.66
C MET A 111 -1.20 -2.85 7.20
N ASN A 112 -0.71 -4.08 6.96
CA ASN A 112 -1.28 -5.27 7.55
C ASN A 112 -1.21 -5.21 9.09
N PRO A 113 -2.23 -5.72 9.81
CA PRO A 113 -2.29 -5.64 11.27
C PRO A 113 -1.43 -6.71 11.95
N ASN A 114 -0.15 -6.78 11.59
CA ASN A 114 0.86 -7.66 12.17
C ASN A 114 2.03 -6.84 12.75
N ILE A 115 2.99 -7.50 13.40
CA ILE A 115 4.13 -6.85 14.06
C ILE A 115 4.99 -6.07 13.07
N GLU A 116 5.23 -6.63 11.88
CA GLU A 116 6.06 -6.02 10.84
C GLU A 116 5.37 -4.81 10.22
N GLY A 117 4.06 -4.91 9.91
CA GLY A 117 3.26 -3.77 9.43
C GLY A 117 3.16 -2.63 10.46
N GLU A 118 3.05 -2.97 11.77
CA GLU A 118 3.05 -1.98 12.84
C GLU A 118 4.41 -1.27 12.96
N ALA A 119 5.52 -2.01 12.90
CA ALA A 119 6.88 -1.43 12.92
C ALA A 119 7.10 -0.52 11.70
N THR A 120 6.63 -0.96 10.52
CA THR A 120 6.70 -0.22 9.27
C THR A 120 5.91 1.11 9.36
N ALA A 121 4.69 1.05 9.91
CA ALA A 121 3.87 2.24 10.12
C ALA A 121 4.50 3.22 11.13
N LEU A 122 5.04 2.71 12.24
CA LEU A 122 5.71 3.54 13.25
C LEU A 122 6.96 4.23 12.71
N TYR A 123 7.73 3.54 11.87
CA TYR A 123 8.86 4.16 11.18
C TYR A 123 8.40 5.33 10.29
N ALA A 124 7.35 5.12 9.47
CA ALA A 124 6.79 6.20 8.64
C ALA A 124 6.38 7.41 9.48
N ILE A 125 5.68 7.19 10.59
CA ILE A 125 5.21 8.27 11.49
C ILE A 125 6.39 9.05 12.07
N SER A 126 7.42 8.35 12.57
CA SER A 126 8.55 8.99 13.25
C SER A 126 9.48 9.76 12.31
N HIS A 127 9.45 9.48 11.01
CA HIS A 127 10.29 10.13 10.00
C HIS A 127 9.48 11.02 9.05
N MET A 128 8.23 11.33 9.37
CA MET A 128 7.41 12.21 8.53
C MET A 128 8.07 13.58 8.39
N PRO A 129 8.32 14.07 7.16
CA PRO A 129 9.18 15.24 6.93
C PRO A 129 8.53 16.57 7.30
N ARG A 130 7.21 16.57 7.49
CA ARG A 130 6.42 17.73 7.96
C ARG A 130 5.16 17.28 8.66
N GLU A 131 4.51 18.17 9.37
CA GLU A 131 3.23 17.91 9.99
C GLU A 131 2.14 17.70 8.92
N VAL A 132 1.52 16.49 8.94
CA VAL A 132 0.38 16.10 8.11
C VAL A 132 -0.55 15.26 8.98
N GLN A 133 -1.82 15.22 8.64
CA GLN A 133 -2.74 14.29 9.30
C GLN A 133 -2.34 12.85 8.97
N ILE A 134 -2.21 12.00 9.98
CA ILE A 134 -1.93 10.58 9.79
C ILE A 134 -3.12 9.79 10.30
N SER A 135 -3.66 8.94 9.45
CA SER A 135 -4.73 8.01 9.79
C SER A 135 -4.31 6.57 9.44
N ARG A 136 -5.07 5.61 9.94
CA ARG A 136 -4.86 4.18 9.72
C ARG A 136 -6.19 3.52 9.41
N LEU A 137 -6.16 2.40 8.68
CA LEU A 137 -7.34 1.57 8.51
C LEU A 137 -7.81 1.04 9.87
N SER A 138 -9.12 1.06 10.09
CA SER A 138 -9.72 0.54 11.31
C SER A 138 -9.45 -0.96 11.44
N LYS A 139 -9.06 -1.37 12.64
CA LYS A 139 -8.93 -2.79 13.02
C LYS A 139 -10.23 -3.25 13.67
N GLY A 140 -10.72 -4.41 13.29
CA GLY A 140 -11.97 -4.92 13.87
C GLY A 140 -12.37 -6.27 13.35
N LEU A 141 -13.61 -6.68 13.70
CA LEU A 141 -14.17 -7.95 13.27
C LEU A 141 -14.40 -7.95 11.75
N PRO A 142 -14.05 -9.03 11.04
CA PRO A 142 -14.39 -9.18 9.64
C PRO A 142 -15.91 -9.30 9.47
N HIS A 143 -16.45 -8.77 8.38
CA HIS A 143 -17.91 -8.71 8.12
C HIS A 143 -18.60 -10.07 8.18
N ALA A 144 -17.91 -11.15 7.83
CA ALA A 144 -18.43 -12.52 7.88
C ALA A 144 -17.92 -13.33 9.09
N GLY A 145 -17.23 -12.70 10.04
CA GLY A 145 -16.70 -13.35 11.24
C GLY A 145 -17.73 -13.48 12.36
N SER A 146 -17.76 -14.64 13.01
CA SER A 146 -18.50 -14.82 14.25
C SER A 146 -17.66 -14.34 15.43
N ILE A 147 -18.28 -13.60 16.37
CA ILE A 147 -17.62 -13.12 17.59
C ILE A 147 -17.02 -14.28 18.40
N GLU A 148 -17.69 -15.42 18.40
CA GLU A 148 -17.28 -16.65 19.09
C GLU A 148 -15.90 -17.18 18.64
N TYR A 149 -15.53 -16.95 17.39
CA TYR A 149 -14.25 -17.43 16.81
C TYR A 149 -13.20 -16.32 16.68
N ALA A 150 -13.50 -15.11 17.11
CA ALA A 150 -12.56 -14.01 17.06
C ALA A 150 -11.53 -14.15 18.20
N ASP A 151 -10.26 -13.93 17.88
CA ASP A 151 -9.21 -13.91 18.89
C ASP A 151 -9.32 -12.67 19.80
N GLU A 152 -8.66 -12.73 20.95
CA GLU A 152 -8.72 -11.69 21.99
C GLU A 152 -8.22 -10.33 21.46
N ILE A 153 -7.18 -10.32 20.62
CA ILE A 153 -6.59 -9.08 20.06
C ILE A 153 -7.58 -8.42 19.10
N THR A 154 -8.24 -9.21 18.26
CA THR A 154 -9.27 -8.73 17.34
C THR A 154 -10.48 -8.13 18.11
N LEU A 155 -10.94 -8.80 19.14
CA LEU A 155 -12.03 -8.29 20.01
C LEU A 155 -11.64 -6.99 20.72
N LEU A 156 -10.44 -6.94 21.30
CA LEU A 156 -9.89 -5.73 21.92
C LEU A 156 -9.85 -4.55 20.95
N SER A 157 -9.38 -4.81 19.73
CA SER A 157 -9.31 -3.79 18.67
C SER A 157 -10.70 -3.29 18.26
N ALA A 158 -11.65 -4.21 18.10
CA ALA A 158 -13.05 -3.86 17.79
C ALA A 158 -13.70 -3.01 18.91
N PHE A 159 -13.45 -3.35 20.19
CA PHE A 159 -13.95 -2.55 21.32
C PHE A 159 -13.31 -1.16 21.39
N LYS A 160 -12.02 -1.02 21.09
CA LYS A 160 -11.34 0.28 21.03
C LYS A 160 -11.82 1.16 19.87
N GLY A 161 -12.15 0.52 18.75
CA GLY A 161 -12.62 1.20 17.53
C GLY A 161 -14.14 1.37 17.45
N ARG A 162 -14.90 1.08 18.52
CA ARG A 162 -16.36 1.27 18.52
C ARG A 162 -16.73 2.73 18.29
N GLY A 163 -17.67 2.96 17.36
CA GLY A 163 -18.25 4.28 17.04
C GLY A 163 -19.36 4.67 18.02
#